data_20d1b6259135d66a92f0217d2d13511d
#
_entry.id   20d1b6259135d66a92f0217d2d13511d
#
_cell.length_a   1.000
_cell.length_b   1.000
_cell.length_c   1.000
_cell.angle_alpha   90.00
_cell.angle_beta   90.00
_cell.angle_gamma   90.00
#
_symmetry.space_group_name_H-M   'P 1'
#
loop_
_entity.id
_entity.type
_entity.pdbx_description
1 polymer ?
#
loop_
_entity_poly.entity_id
_entity_poly.type
_entity_poly.pdbx_seq_one_letter_code
_entity_poly.pdbx_strand_id
1 'polypeptide(L)'
;MKPFGRILLTNDDGIDAPGLKIAEDIAAQLAEEVWVVAPEHDQSGVGQGISLHTPLRVYSHGERRFAVSGTPADCVMFAMAEWFGDEAPDLVLSGVNCGANLSDSVMYSGTVGAVLAAAHLGLPGIALSQAFVDRAAIDYAPTTRYAAGLIR
;
A
#
# COMPACT_ATOMS: atom_id res chain seq x y z
N MET A 1 18.98 12.43 7.56
CA MET A 1 18.03 12.93 6.54
C MET A 1 17.31 11.73 5.96
N LYS A 2 16.00 11.74 5.94
CA LYS A 2 15.20 10.69 5.34
C LYS A 2 15.26 10.79 3.82
N PRO A 3 15.27 9.67 3.07
CA PRO A 3 15.42 9.70 1.62
C PRO A 3 14.22 10.30 0.87
N PHE A 4 13.02 10.25 1.47
CA PHE A 4 11.78 10.75 0.85
C PHE A 4 11.15 11.87 1.68
N GLY A 5 10.58 12.84 1.03
CA GLY A 5 9.71 13.84 1.66
C GLY A 5 8.38 13.22 2.06
N ARG A 6 7.75 12.48 1.12
CA ARG A 6 6.42 11.91 1.32
C ARG A 6 6.29 10.50 0.72
N ILE A 7 5.69 9.58 1.50
CA ILE A 7 5.28 8.25 1.04
C ILE A 7 3.77 8.12 1.14
N LEU A 8 3.13 7.66 0.06
CA LEU A 8 1.76 7.14 0.07
C LEU A 8 1.81 5.63 0.32
N LEU A 9 1.19 5.18 1.41
CA LEU A 9 1.13 3.79 1.82
C LEU A 9 -0.26 3.21 1.59
N THR A 10 -0.33 2.04 1.01
CA THR A 10 -1.57 1.26 0.83
C THR A 10 -1.30 -0.24 1.01
N ASN A 11 -2.32 -1.07 0.88
CA ASN A 11 -2.25 -2.53 0.85
C ASN A 11 -3.49 -3.11 0.19
N ASP A 12 -3.64 -4.43 0.16
CA ASP A 12 -4.88 -5.12 -0.21
C ASP A 12 -5.48 -5.96 0.93
N ASP A 13 -4.76 -6.19 2.03
CA ASP A 13 -5.27 -6.88 3.21
C ASP A 13 -6.23 -6.03 4.07
N GLY A 14 -6.31 -4.72 3.82
CA GLY A 14 -7.19 -3.77 4.52
C GLY A 14 -6.50 -2.88 5.54
N ILE A 15 -7.22 -1.80 5.97
CA ILE A 15 -6.69 -0.73 6.83
C ILE A 15 -6.18 -1.22 8.20
N ASP A 16 -6.76 -2.28 8.75
CA ASP A 16 -6.41 -2.82 10.06
C ASP A 16 -5.45 -4.03 9.99
N ALA A 17 -4.95 -4.37 8.79
CA ALA A 17 -4.07 -5.51 8.61
C ALA A 17 -2.72 -5.33 9.34
N PRO A 18 -2.20 -6.38 10.00
CA PRO A 18 -0.91 -6.32 10.69
C PRO A 18 0.25 -5.93 9.77
N GLY A 19 0.23 -6.40 8.52
CA GLY A 19 1.24 -6.06 7.51
C GLY A 19 1.28 -4.58 7.17
N LEU A 20 0.13 -3.89 7.16
CA LEU A 20 0.06 -2.44 6.95
C LEU A 20 0.77 -1.69 8.08
N LYS A 21 0.59 -2.11 9.32
CA LYS A 21 1.28 -1.52 10.47
C LYS A 21 2.81 -1.66 10.36
N ILE A 22 3.28 -2.81 9.91
CA ILE A 22 4.72 -3.03 9.64
C ILE A 22 5.21 -2.08 8.53
N ALA A 23 4.43 -1.92 7.46
CA ALA A 23 4.78 -1.00 6.38
C ALA A 23 4.77 0.47 6.83
N GLU A 24 3.86 0.89 7.74
CA GLU A 24 3.87 2.21 8.38
C GLU A 24 5.18 2.44 9.13
N ASP A 25 5.62 1.47 9.94
CA ASP A 25 6.85 1.58 10.72
C ASP A 25 8.11 1.63 9.82
N ILE A 26 8.08 0.97 8.67
CA ILE A 26 9.12 1.05 7.64
C ILE A 26 9.11 2.42 6.96
N ALA A 27 7.94 2.88 6.50
CA ALA A 27 7.77 4.16 5.83
C ALA A 27 8.18 5.33 6.75
N ALA A 28 7.88 5.28 8.04
CA ALA A 28 8.26 6.29 9.01
C ALA A 28 9.79 6.46 9.18
N GLN A 29 10.57 5.41 8.87
CA GLN A 29 12.04 5.50 8.85
C GLN A 29 12.57 6.16 7.57
N LEU A 30 11.76 6.18 6.50
CA LEU A 30 12.17 6.55 5.15
C LEU A 30 11.65 7.92 4.70
N ALA A 31 10.50 8.39 5.21
CA ALA A 31 9.86 9.61 4.77
C ALA A 31 9.58 10.58 5.92
N GLU A 32 9.59 11.89 5.60
CA GLU A 32 9.18 12.92 6.56
C GLU A 32 7.67 12.87 6.81
N GLU A 33 6.88 12.61 5.77
CA GLU A 33 5.44 12.41 5.82
C GLU A 33 5.05 11.02 5.32
N VAL A 34 4.14 10.37 6.05
CA VAL A 34 3.51 9.11 5.62
C VAL A 34 2.00 9.32 5.58
N TRP A 35 1.40 9.06 4.43
CA TRP A 35 -0.04 9.03 4.22
C TRP A 35 -0.48 7.60 4.02
N VAL A 36 -1.44 7.16 4.82
CA VAL A 36 -2.02 5.81 4.72
C VAL A 36 -3.40 5.93 4.10
N VAL A 37 -3.57 5.35 2.92
CA VAL A 37 -4.84 5.28 2.22
C VAL A 37 -5.04 3.85 1.75
N ALA A 38 -5.83 3.09 2.46
CA ALA A 38 -5.94 1.65 2.27
C ALA A 38 -7.41 1.21 2.17
N PRO A 39 -7.72 0.06 1.56
CA PRO A 39 -9.06 -0.50 1.55
C PRO A 39 -9.61 -0.69 2.96
N GLU A 40 -10.93 -0.44 3.12
CA GLU A 40 -11.65 -0.70 4.37
C GLU A 40 -11.60 -2.18 4.76
N HIS A 41 -11.66 -3.06 3.76
CA HIS A 41 -11.69 -4.51 3.91
C HIS A 41 -10.70 -5.19 2.98
N ASP A 42 -10.43 -6.48 3.22
CA ASP A 42 -9.61 -7.34 2.38
C ASP A 42 -10.09 -7.33 0.91
N GLN A 43 -9.17 -7.06 0.00
CA GLN A 43 -9.33 -6.99 -1.45
C GLN A 43 -8.42 -8.01 -2.15
N SER A 44 -8.10 -9.12 -1.48
CA SER A 44 -7.25 -10.16 -2.05
C SER A 44 -7.78 -10.68 -3.40
N GLY A 45 -6.90 -10.78 -4.39
CA GLY A 45 -7.24 -11.28 -5.72
C GLY A 45 -7.85 -10.24 -6.67
N VAL A 46 -7.97 -8.97 -6.27
CA VAL A 46 -8.59 -7.92 -7.10
C VAL A 46 -7.70 -7.45 -8.26
N GLY A 47 -6.41 -7.77 -8.22
CA GLY A 47 -5.45 -7.29 -9.22
C GLY A 47 -5.40 -5.77 -9.28
N GLN A 48 -5.47 -5.21 -10.49
CA GLN A 48 -5.51 -3.76 -10.74
C GLN A 48 -6.94 -3.24 -10.97
N GLY A 49 -7.95 -3.94 -10.43
CA GLY A 49 -9.35 -3.54 -10.57
C GLY A 49 -9.63 -2.16 -9.97
N ILE A 50 -10.54 -1.41 -10.59
CA ILE A 50 -11.01 -0.10 -10.12
C ILE A 50 -12.54 -0.07 -10.03
N SER A 51 -13.06 0.77 -9.15
CA SER A 51 -14.51 0.95 -8.94
C SER A 51 -15.07 1.97 -9.93
N LEU A 52 -15.73 1.47 -11.00
CA LEU A 52 -16.29 2.35 -12.06
C LEU A 52 -17.71 2.83 -11.76
N HIS A 53 -18.49 2.05 -11.05
CA HIS A 53 -19.93 2.28 -10.90
C HIS A 53 -20.40 2.39 -9.45
N THR A 54 -19.48 2.26 -8.51
CA THR A 54 -19.78 2.35 -7.07
C THR A 54 -19.08 3.56 -6.47
N PRO A 55 -19.81 4.47 -5.81
CA PRO A 55 -19.17 5.60 -5.13
C PRO A 55 -18.18 5.13 -4.06
N LEU A 56 -17.01 5.72 -4.03
CA LEU A 56 -16.05 5.49 -2.97
C LEU A 56 -16.48 6.24 -1.70
N ARG A 57 -16.43 5.56 -0.57
CA ARG A 57 -16.58 6.15 0.75
C ARG A 57 -15.23 6.20 1.43
N VAL A 58 -14.97 7.29 2.14
CA VAL A 58 -13.69 7.53 2.81
C VAL A 58 -13.96 7.77 4.29
N TYR A 59 -13.26 7.02 5.13
CA TYR A 59 -13.37 7.08 6.58
C TYR A 59 -12.03 7.51 7.18
N SER A 60 -12.03 8.56 7.98
CA SER A 60 -10.82 9.00 8.67
C SER A 60 -10.51 8.08 9.86
N HIS A 61 -9.29 7.60 9.92
CA HIS A 61 -8.71 6.83 11.01
C HIS A 61 -7.58 7.59 11.72
N GLY A 62 -7.40 8.87 11.42
CA GLY A 62 -6.36 9.73 11.97
C GLY A 62 -6.01 10.88 11.01
N GLU A 63 -4.98 11.66 11.34
CA GLU A 63 -4.62 12.85 10.58
C GLU A 63 -4.25 12.56 9.12
N ARG A 64 -3.50 11.50 8.87
CA ARG A 64 -3.06 11.06 7.52
C ARG A 64 -3.34 9.58 7.31
N ARG A 65 -4.45 9.09 7.85
CA ARG A 65 -4.81 7.68 7.80
C ARG A 65 -6.29 7.53 7.45
N PHE A 66 -6.57 6.91 6.30
CA PHE A 66 -7.92 6.84 5.72
C PHE A 66 -8.21 5.44 5.20
N ALA A 67 -9.41 4.93 5.50
CA ALA A 67 -9.95 3.74 4.87
C ALA A 67 -10.85 4.13 3.70
N VAL A 68 -10.75 3.42 2.60
CA VAL A 68 -11.55 3.63 1.38
C VAL A 68 -12.36 2.38 1.08
N SER A 69 -13.65 2.54 0.75
CA SER A 69 -14.52 1.42 0.35
C SER A 69 -14.26 1.00 -1.10
N GLY A 70 -13.00 0.83 -1.47
CA GLY A 70 -12.54 0.53 -2.82
C GLY A 70 -11.36 -0.43 -2.82
N THR A 71 -10.76 -0.57 -4.00
CA THR A 71 -9.59 -1.40 -4.23
C THR A 71 -8.29 -0.68 -3.84
N PRO A 72 -7.14 -1.38 -3.78
CA PRO A 72 -5.84 -0.72 -3.61
C PRO A 72 -5.53 0.31 -4.72
N ALA A 73 -5.90 0.03 -5.96
CA ALA A 73 -5.77 0.97 -7.08
C ALA A 73 -6.64 2.20 -6.89
N ASP A 74 -7.89 2.04 -6.43
CA ASP A 74 -8.77 3.16 -6.07
C ASP A 74 -8.15 4.04 -4.99
N CYS A 75 -7.53 3.44 -3.98
CA CYS A 75 -6.87 4.18 -2.89
C CYS A 75 -5.77 5.10 -3.41
N VAL A 76 -4.93 4.60 -4.32
CA VAL A 76 -3.85 5.39 -4.94
C VAL A 76 -4.43 6.51 -5.80
N MET A 77 -5.37 6.19 -6.70
CA MET A 77 -5.98 7.16 -7.60
C MET A 77 -6.75 8.24 -6.84
N PHE A 78 -7.51 7.85 -5.80
CA PHE A 78 -8.24 8.78 -4.96
C PHE A 78 -7.31 9.74 -4.22
N ALA A 79 -6.26 9.23 -3.57
CA ALA A 79 -5.31 10.05 -2.83
C ALA A 79 -4.64 11.10 -3.76
N MET A 80 -4.27 10.69 -4.97
CA MET A 80 -3.69 11.61 -5.95
C MET A 80 -4.66 12.70 -6.40
N ALA A 81 -5.91 12.33 -6.67
CA ALA A 81 -6.92 13.29 -7.14
C ALA A 81 -7.35 14.32 -6.09
N GLU A 82 -7.51 13.84 -4.83
CA GLU A 82 -8.15 14.67 -3.79
C GLU A 82 -7.16 15.41 -2.88
N TRP A 83 -5.98 14.82 -2.63
CA TRP A 83 -5.09 15.38 -1.61
C TRP A 83 -3.74 15.85 -2.12
N PHE A 84 -3.20 15.23 -3.16
CA PHE A 84 -1.84 15.55 -3.59
C PHE A 84 -1.76 16.51 -4.77
N GLY A 85 -2.67 16.39 -5.75
CA GLY A 85 -2.61 17.27 -6.94
C GLY A 85 -1.21 17.34 -7.53
N ASP A 86 -0.64 18.54 -7.56
CA ASP A 86 0.72 18.80 -8.06
C ASP A 86 1.83 18.45 -7.05
N GLU A 87 1.47 18.18 -5.78
CA GLU A 87 2.43 17.81 -4.71
C GLU A 87 2.47 16.30 -4.49
N ALA A 88 2.77 15.55 -5.54
CA ALA A 88 2.78 14.10 -5.54
C ALA A 88 3.73 13.50 -4.47
N PRO A 89 3.42 12.28 -3.94
CA PRO A 89 4.36 11.56 -3.10
C PRO A 89 5.59 11.11 -3.90
N ASP A 90 6.72 11.01 -3.24
CA ASP A 90 7.97 10.53 -3.86
C ASP A 90 7.93 9.02 -4.14
N LEU A 91 7.11 8.29 -3.39
CA LEU A 91 6.98 6.84 -3.49
C LEU A 91 5.58 6.39 -3.07
N VAL A 92 5.01 5.46 -3.82
CA VAL A 92 3.88 4.63 -3.39
C VAL A 92 4.41 3.30 -2.87
N LEU A 93 4.16 3.00 -1.59
CA LEU A 93 4.53 1.75 -0.96
C LEU A 93 3.26 0.92 -0.73
N SER A 94 3.23 -0.32 -1.22
CA SER A 94 2.08 -1.22 -1.07
C SER A 94 2.45 -2.47 -0.28
N GLY A 95 1.71 -2.75 0.76
CA GLY A 95 1.90 -3.95 1.61
C GLY A 95 2.03 -3.61 3.11
N VAL A 96 2.63 -4.45 3.94
CA VAL A 96 3.27 -5.74 3.59
C VAL A 96 2.20 -6.82 3.44
N ASN A 97 2.08 -7.40 2.25
CA ASN A 97 1.09 -8.44 1.98
C ASN A 97 1.30 -9.68 2.84
N CYS A 98 0.24 -10.23 3.38
CA CYS A 98 0.22 -11.52 4.06
C CYS A 98 0.24 -12.65 3.02
N GLY A 99 1.42 -13.00 2.56
CA GLY A 99 1.64 -14.03 1.53
C GLY A 99 2.55 -13.54 0.41
N ALA A 100 3.21 -14.48 -0.25
CA ALA A 100 4.07 -14.20 -1.40
C ALA A 100 3.24 -13.90 -2.65
N ASN A 101 3.67 -12.91 -3.43
CA ASN A 101 3.18 -12.65 -4.77
C ASN A 101 4.26 -13.09 -5.77
N LEU A 102 4.13 -14.31 -6.30
CA LEU A 102 5.11 -14.96 -7.18
C LEU A 102 4.45 -15.49 -8.45
N SER A 103 5.20 -15.49 -9.56
CA SER A 103 4.75 -16.03 -10.85
C SER A 103 3.39 -15.43 -11.26
N ASP A 104 2.44 -16.27 -11.65
CA ASP A 104 1.12 -15.86 -12.14
C ASP A 104 0.28 -15.14 -11.08
N SER A 105 0.53 -15.35 -9.78
CA SER A 105 -0.19 -14.67 -8.71
C SER A 105 0.03 -13.15 -8.70
N VAL A 106 1.14 -12.68 -9.26
CA VAL A 106 1.43 -11.24 -9.43
C VAL A 106 0.34 -10.53 -10.22
N MET A 107 -0.24 -11.18 -11.23
CA MET A 107 -1.29 -10.60 -12.08
C MET A 107 -2.61 -10.35 -11.34
N TYR A 108 -2.86 -11.11 -10.28
CA TYR A 108 -4.08 -11.03 -9.48
C TYR A 108 -3.88 -10.27 -8.15
N SER A 109 -2.65 -9.90 -7.83
CA SER A 109 -2.30 -9.25 -6.58
C SER A 109 -2.81 -7.82 -6.52
N GLY A 110 -3.62 -7.51 -5.51
CA GLY A 110 -4.01 -6.13 -5.21
C GLY A 110 -2.84 -5.28 -4.71
N THR A 111 -1.90 -5.90 -3.97
CA THR A 111 -0.64 -5.26 -3.55
C THR A 111 0.15 -4.73 -4.76
N VAL A 112 0.30 -5.56 -5.79
CA VAL A 112 0.97 -5.18 -7.05
C VAL A 112 0.09 -4.23 -7.87
N GLY A 113 -1.23 -4.44 -7.87
CA GLY A 113 -2.20 -3.56 -8.56
C GLY A 113 -2.11 -2.10 -8.15
N ALA A 114 -1.90 -1.82 -6.85
CA ALA A 114 -1.66 -0.47 -6.36
C ALA A 114 -0.39 0.16 -6.95
N VAL A 115 0.68 -0.59 -7.04
CA VAL A 115 1.96 -0.13 -7.62
C VAL A 115 1.82 0.11 -9.13
N LEU A 116 1.07 -0.73 -9.83
CA LEU A 116 0.76 -0.52 -11.25
C LEU A 116 -0.11 0.73 -11.46
N ALA A 117 -1.08 0.99 -10.58
CA ALA A 117 -1.84 2.23 -10.60
C ALA A 117 -0.94 3.45 -10.40
N ALA A 118 0.00 3.40 -9.45
CA ALA A 118 1.00 4.44 -9.24
C ALA A 118 1.85 4.67 -10.50
N ALA A 119 2.33 3.60 -11.13
CA ALA A 119 3.13 3.69 -12.36
C ALA A 119 2.37 4.36 -13.51
N HIS A 120 1.07 4.10 -13.66
CA HIS A 120 0.22 4.80 -14.65
C HIS A 120 0.09 6.31 -14.38
N LEU A 121 0.23 6.73 -13.13
CA LEU A 121 0.25 8.14 -12.73
C LEU A 121 1.66 8.75 -12.75
N GLY A 122 2.66 8.00 -13.22
CA GLY A 122 4.05 8.46 -13.30
C GLY A 122 4.80 8.44 -11.97
N LEU A 123 4.31 7.72 -10.97
CA LEU A 123 4.90 7.64 -9.64
C LEU A 123 5.73 6.37 -9.45
N PRO A 124 6.88 6.45 -8.78
CA PRO A 124 7.59 5.27 -8.33
C PRO A 124 6.73 4.45 -7.36
N GLY A 125 6.79 3.12 -7.47
CA GLY A 125 6.04 2.25 -6.57
C GLY A 125 6.81 0.98 -6.20
N ILE A 126 6.66 0.54 -4.96
CA ILE A 126 7.25 -0.70 -4.43
C ILE A 126 6.16 -1.52 -3.75
N ALA A 127 6.07 -2.80 -4.12
CA ALA A 127 5.20 -3.77 -3.46
C ALA A 127 6.03 -4.66 -2.52
N LEU A 128 5.57 -4.81 -1.29
CA LEU A 128 6.18 -5.67 -0.28
C LEU A 128 5.26 -6.84 0.06
N SER A 129 5.82 -8.04 0.05
CA SER A 129 5.11 -9.28 0.39
C SER A 129 5.95 -10.15 1.32
N GLN A 130 5.33 -10.70 2.35
CA GLN A 130 5.97 -11.63 3.29
C GLN A 130 5.45 -13.04 3.07
N ALA A 131 6.32 -13.93 2.59
CA ALA A 131 6.00 -15.35 2.50
C ALA A 131 5.81 -15.96 3.90
N PHE A 132 4.95 -16.98 4.01
CA PHE A 132 4.73 -17.74 5.23
C PHE A 132 4.65 -19.25 4.95
N VAL A 133 4.84 -20.05 5.98
CA VAL A 133 4.54 -21.49 5.98
C VAL A 133 3.15 -21.72 6.56
N ASP A 134 2.86 -21.02 7.68
CA ASP A 134 1.53 -21.00 8.31
C ASP A 134 1.02 -19.56 8.35
N ARG A 135 -0.14 -19.32 7.72
CA ARG A 135 -0.76 -17.99 7.67
C ARG A 135 -1.10 -17.45 9.05
N ALA A 136 -1.49 -18.31 9.99
CA ALA A 136 -1.85 -17.91 11.35
C ALA A 136 -0.64 -17.49 12.18
N ALA A 137 0.56 -17.90 11.76
CA ALA A 137 1.83 -17.63 12.45
C ALA A 137 2.84 -16.91 11.53
N ILE A 138 2.36 -15.99 10.67
CA ILE A 138 3.25 -15.24 9.80
C ILE A 138 4.25 -14.40 10.59
N ASP A 139 5.53 -14.54 10.23
CA ASP A 139 6.62 -13.76 10.80
C ASP A 139 7.03 -12.63 9.87
N TYR A 140 6.77 -11.39 10.27
CA TYR A 140 7.19 -10.19 9.53
C TYR A 140 8.60 -9.71 9.86
N ALA A 141 9.35 -10.40 10.74
CA ALA A 141 10.70 -10.00 11.15
C ALA A 141 11.67 -9.83 9.97
N PRO A 142 11.66 -10.68 8.91
CA PRO A 142 12.53 -10.47 7.75
C PRO A 142 12.23 -9.13 7.04
N THR A 143 10.95 -8.83 6.78
CA THR A 143 10.55 -7.57 6.15
C THR A 143 10.91 -6.37 7.02
N THR A 144 10.60 -6.42 8.31
CA THR A 144 10.93 -5.35 9.27
C THR A 144 12.43 -5.06 9.30
N ARG A 145 13.26 -6.11 9.22
CA ARG A 145 14.71 -5.96 9.28
C ARG A 145 15.36 -5.42 8.02
N TYR A 146 14.86 -5.79 6.86
CA TYR A 146 15.58 -5.55 5.60
C TYR A 146 14.95 -4.53 4.68
N ALA A 147 13.61 -4.33 4.73
CA ALA A 147 12.89 -3.53 3.74
C ALA A 147 13.37 -2.08 3.69
N ALA A 148 13.55 -1.42 4.83
CA ALA A 148 14.01 -0.03 4.85
C ALA A 148 15.41 0.16 4.20
N GLY A 149 16.28 -0.84 4.30
CA GLY A 149 17.60 -0.83 3.68
C GLY A 149 17.58 -1.09 2.16
N LEU A 150 16.56 -1.80 1.67
CA LEU A 150 16.39 -2.12 0.24
C LEU A 150 15.66 -1.00 -0.53
N ILE A 151 14.82 -0.22 0.16
CA ILE A 151 14.01 0.87 -0.44
C ILE A 151 14.81 2.17 -0.61
N ARG A 152 15.92 2.34 0.08
CA ARG A 152 16.77 3.56 0.05
C ARG A 152 17.44 3.84 -1.27
#